data_5320021ee054ce0fb682c10a63308475
#
_entry.id   5320021ee054ce0fb682c10a63308475
#
_cell.length_a   1.000
_cell.length_b   1.000
_cell.length_c   1.000
_cell.angle_alpha   90.00
_cell.angle_beta   90.00
_cell.angle_gamma   90.00
#
_symmetry.space_group_name_H-M   'P 1'
#
loop_
_entity.id
_entity.type
_entity.pdbx_description
1 polymer ?
#
loop_
_entity_poly.entity_id
_entity_poly.type
_entity_poly.pdbx_seq_one_letter_code
_entity_poly.pdbx_strand_id
1 'polypeptide(L)' 'MRTFKKTKSLSALLRELPIGETICIDNRQAKTSYVRRLASGLKKEGFNFHATERGLINKIAVTKISNNN' A
#
# COMPACT_ATOMS: atom_id res chain seq x y z
N MET A 1 -12.01 4.12 -2.46
CA MET A 1 -10.72 4.09 -1.74
C MET A 1 -10.88 3.37 -0.41
N ARG A 2 -9.94 2.50 -0.11
CA ARG A 2 -9.95 1.75 1.14
C ARG A 2 -9.08 2.44 2.18
N THR A 3 -9.43 2.26 3.44
CA THR A 3 -8.64 2.75 4.55
C THR A 3 -8.01 1.56 5.27
N PHE A 4 -6.73 1.67 5.62
CA PHE A 4 -6.04 0.61 6.34
C PHE A 4 -6.63 0.46 7.73
N LYS A 5 -7.09 -0.74 8.05
CA LYS A 5 -7.55 -1.10 9.38
C LYS A 5 -6.59 -2.12 9.96
N LYS A 6 -6.23 -1.95 11.22
CA LYS A 6 -5.18 -2.75 11.86
C LYS A 6 -5.69 -4.12 12.30
N THR A 7 -6.46 -4.79 11.44
CA THR A 7 -6.95 -6.14 11.71
C THR A 7 -6.08 -7.21 11.07
N LYS A 8 -5.28 -6.82 10.06
CA LYS A 8 -4.33 -7.69 9.36
C LYS A 8 -3.01 -6.96 9.24
N SER A 9 -1.95 -7.73 8.95
CA SER A 9 -0.68 -7.10 8.64
C SER A 9 -0.80 -6.30 7.35
N LEU A 10 -0.04 -5.22 7.25
CA LEU A 10 -0.08 -4.38 6.05
C LEU A 10 0.31 -5.16 4.80
N SER A 11 1.31 -6.05 4.92
CA SER A 11 1.74 -6.85 3.78
C SER A 11 0.62 -7.75 3.28
N ALA A 12 -0.15 -8.35 4.18
CA ALA A 12 -1.29 -9.18 3.80
C ALA A 12 -2.35 -8.37 3.08
N LEU A 13 -2.65 -7.17 3.60
CA LEU A 13 -3.63 -6.28 2.96
C LEU A 13 -3.20 -5.88 1.56
N LEU A 14 -1.92 -5.56 1.38
CA LEU A 14 -1.41 -5.18 0.06
C LEU A 14 -1.47 -6.35 -0.92
N ARG A 15 -1.18 -7.56 -0.46
CA ARG A 15 -1.27 -8.74 -1.33
C ARG A 15 -2.71 -9.03 -1.76
N GLU A 16 -3.66 -8.82 -0.86
CA GLU A 16 -5.07 -9.08 -1.14
C GLU A 16 -5.77 -7.94 -1.88
N LEU A 17 -5.11 -6.79 -2.00
CA LEU A 17 -5.70 -5.63 -2.65
C LEU A 17 -5.98 -5.93 -4.13
N PRO A 18 -7.21 -5.72 -4.61
CA PRO A 18 -7.51 -5.93 -6.03
C PRO A 18 -6.77 -4.93 -6.91
N ILE A 19 -6.46 -5.34 -8.13
CA ILE A 19 -5.81 -4.46 -9.10
C ILE A 19 -6.72 -3.26 -9.39
N GLY A 20 -6.13 -2.07 -9.34
CA GLY A 20 -6.86 -0.82 -9.55
C GLY A 20 -7.41 -0.21 -8.28
N GLU A 21 -7.39 -0.94 -7.18
CA GLU A 21 -7.86 -0.44 -5.89
C GLU A 21 -6.76 0.35 -5.20
N THR A 22 -7.18 1.37 -4.45
CA THR A 22 -6.28 2.21 -3.67
C THR A 22 -6.57 2.05 -2.20
N ILE A 23 -5.52 1.92 -1.40
CA ILE A 23 -5.64 1.91 0.06
C ILE A 23 -4.91 3.14 0.62
N CYS A 24 -5.56 3.81 1.55
CA CYS A 24 -5.00 4.98 2.20
C CYS A 24 -4.50 4.59 3.59
N ILE A 25 -3.24 4.84 3.86
CA ILE A 25 -2.60 4.45 5.11
C ILE A 25 -2.19 5.70 5.89
N ASP A 26 -2.73 5.83 7.10
CA ASP A 26 -2.42 6.95 7.98
C ASP A 26 -1.02 6.77 8.57
N ASN A 27 -0.28 7.87 8.67
CA ASN A 27 1.08 7.86 9.22
C ASN A 27 1.12 7.35 10.66
N ARG A 28 0.00 7.43 11.38
CA ARG A 28 -0.08 6.89 12.74
C ARG A 28 -0.17 5.37 12.77
N GLN A 29 -0.57 4.76 11.66
CA GLN A 29 -0.69 3.30 11.55
C GLN A 29 0.59 2.69 11.01
N ALA A 30 1.24 3.38 10.06
CA ALA A 30 2.51 2.95 9.49
C ALA A 30 3.20 4.15 8.88
N LYS A 31 4.51 4.25 9.10
CA LYS A 31 5.30 5.34 8.53
C LYS A 31 5.37 5.18 7.01
N THR A 32 5.40 6.30 6.30
CA THR A 32 5.44 6.28 4.84
C THR A 32 6.69 5.56 4.32
N SER A 33 7.82 5.72 5.00
CA SER A 33 9.05 5.02 4.61
C SER A 33 8.89 3.50 4.71
N TYR A 34 8.21 3.02 5.74
CA TYR A 34 7.94 1.60 5.90
C TYR A 34 7.01 1.09 4.79
N VAL A 35 5.96 1.85 4.48
CA VAL A 35 5.02 1.48 3.42
C VAL A 35 5.73 1.38 2.07
N ARG A 36 6.57 2.35 1.76
CA ARG A 36 7.33 2.34 0.50
C ARG A 36 8.28 1.16 0.43
N ARG A 37 8.95 0.86 1.55
CA ARG A 37 9.86 -0.27 1.62
C ARG A 37 9.10 -1.59 1.43
N LEU A 38 7.93 -1.70 2.05
CA LEU A 38 7.11 -2.89 1.94
C LEU A 38 6.61 -3.08 0.50
N ALA A 39 6.12 -2.02 -0.13
CA ALA A 39 5.67 -2.07 -1.51
C ALA A 39 6.82 -2.48 -2.44
N SER A 40 8.00 -1.95 -2.21
CA SER A 40 9.19 -2.31 -2.98
C SER A 40 9.56 -3.78 -2.79
N GLY A 41 9.43 -4.28 -1.57
CA GLY A 41 9.67 -5.69 -1.28
C GLY A 41 8.68 -6.61 -1.98
N LEU A 42 7.42 -6.22 -1.99
CA LEU A 42 6.38 -7.01 -2.65
C LEU A 42 6.53 -7.01 -4.17
N LYS A 43 7.18 -6.00 -4.73
CA LYS A 43 7.46 -5.96 -6.16
C LYS A 43 8.28 -7.17 -6.60
N LYS A 44 9.16 -7.66 -5.73
CA LYS A 44 9.97 -8.84 -6.01
C LYS A 44 9.11 -10.11 -6.09
N GLU A 45 7.92 -10.07 -5.50
CA GLU A 45 6.98 -11.18 -5.54
C GLU A 45 5.98 -11.05 -6.70
N GLY A 46 6.13 -10.01 -7.52
CA GLY A 46 5.26 -9.80 -8.68
C GLY A 46 4.15 -8.79 -8.46
N PHE A 47 4.06 -8.18 -7.27
CA PHE A 47 3.03 -7.19 -6.98
C PHE A 47 3.57 -5.80 -7.28
N ASN A 48 2.93 -5.08 -8.20
CA ASN A 48 3.33 -3.73 -8.55
C ASN A 48 2.37 -2.71 -7.94
N PHE A 49 2.93 -1.74 -7.22
CA PHE A 49 2.15 -0.71 -6.55
C PHE A 49 2.64 0.67 -6.95
N HIS A 50 1.72 1.62 -6.90
CA HIS A 50 2.02 3.03 -7.03
C HIS A 50 1.71 3.68 -5.69
N ALA A 51 2.70 4.31 -5.09
CA ALA A 51 2.54 4.97 -3.79
C ALA A 51 2.71 6.48 -3.98
N THR A 52 1.79 7.26 -3.42
CA THR A 52 1.85 8.71 -3.51
C THR A 52 1.39 9.35 -2.21
N GLU A 53 2.02 10.48 -1.89
CA GLU A 53 1.62 11.32 -0.76
C GLU A 53 1.07 12.66 -1.26
N ARG A 54 1.03 12.84 -2.57
CA ARG A 54 0.61 14.11 -3.17
C ARG A 54 -0.83 14.45 -2.78
N GLY A 55 -1.01 15.64 -2.23
CA GLY A 55 -2.33 16.10 -1.80
C GLY A 55 -2.79 15.49 -0.49
N LEU A 56 -1.96 14.71 0.19
CA LEU A 56 -2.31 14.05 1.43
C LEU A 56 -1.45 14.59 2.58
N ILE A 57 -2.07 14.74 3.74
CA ILE A 57 -1.39 15.17 4.95
C ILE A 57 -1.31 13.97 5.89
N ASN A 58 -0.09 13.57 6.26
CA ASN A 58 0.17 12.44 7.17
C ASN A 58 -0.45 11.12 6.69
N LYS A 59 -0.55 10.95 5.37
CA LYS A 59 -1.10 9.73 4.78
C LYS A 59 -0.34 9.39 3.52
N ILE A 60 -0.43 8.12 3.12
CA ILE A 60 0.10 7.67 1.85
C ILE A 60 -0.98 6.81 1.16
N ALA A 61 -1.17 7.05 -0.12
CA ALA A 61 -2.12 6.26 -0.92
C ALA A 61 -1.32 5.25 -1.76
N VAL A 62 -1.70 3.99 -1.65
CA VAL A 62 -1.03 2.91 -2.39
C VAL A 62 -2.07 2.25 -3.29
N THR A 63 -1.78 2.21 -4.59
CA THR A 63 -2.66 1.60 -5.58
C THR A 63 -1.97 0.38 -6.18
N LYS A 64 -2.68 -0.74 -6.23
CA LYS A 64 -2.14 -1.91 -6.91
C LYS A 64 -2.33 -1.73 -8.42
N ILE A 65 -1.23 -1.73 -9.15
CA ILE A 65 -1.23 -1.51 -10.59
C ILE A 65 -1.36 -2.83 -11.35
N SER A 66 -0.59 -3.83 -10.95
CA SER A 66 -0.59 -5.12 -11.62
C SER A 66 -0.07 -6.21 -10.70
N ASN A 67 -0.30 -7.43 -11.10
CA ASN A 67 0.13 -8.60 -10.35
C ASN A 67 0.73 -9.60 -11.35
N ASN A 68 2.06 -9.67 -11.39
CA ASN A 68 2.80 -10.46 -12.36
C ASN A 68 3.33 -11.77 -11.77
N ASN A 69 2.46 -12.54 -11.21
CA ASN A 69 2.84 -13.87 -10.74
C ASN A 69 2.80 -14.90 -11.84
#